data_cf698082422c31e8f341ec29349696dd
#
_entry.id   cf698082422c31e8f341ec29349696dd
#
_cell.length_a   1.000
_cell.length_b   1.000
_cell.length_c   1.000
_cell.angle_alpha   90.00
_cell.angle_beta   90.00
_cell.angle_gamma   90.00
#
_symmetry.space_group_name_H-M   'P 1'
#
loop_
_entity.id
_entity.type
_entity.pdbx_description
1 polymer ?
#
loop_
_entity_poly.entity_id
_entity_poly.type
_entity_poly.pdbx_seq_one_letter_code
_entity_poly.pdbx_strand_id
1 'polypeptide(L)'
;LERNQHNVSMQYNHPSIIVWSLGNETKNSKNFIDAYKWIKSFDQSRPVQYEQAGKTGENTDIFCPMYYSVNDCERYSKDTTYTRPLIQCEYNHTMGNSGGNLAEYWQLIRKYPKFQGGFDWDFVDQGLHRKLDYKANRTVADYDSITANWSKDTEYTYGGDYNNYDPSDNNFNCNGIIGPDRQLNPHAYELAYQYQDIWVNPIDLMSGKINVHNEYFFRDLSNYKMVWTLINDGKPV
;
A
#
# COMPACT_ATOMS: atom_id res chain seq x y z
N LEU A 1 -0.60 14.71 21.59
CA LEU A 1 0.67 14.25 22.15
C LEU A 1 0.50 12.88 22.82
N GLU A 2 -0.37 12.72 23.82
CA GLU A 2 -0.55 11.51 24.62
C GLU A 2 -0.79 10.24 23.78
N ARG A 3 -1.66 10.30 22.76
CA ARG A 3 -1.89 9.16 21.86
C ARG A 3 -0.63 8.69 21.15
N ASN A 4 0.21 9.63 20.67
CA ASN A 4 1.48 9.28 20.05
C ASN A 4 2.47 8.71 21.09
N GLN A 5 2.47 9.22 22.31
CA GLN A 5 3.30 8.70 23.40
C GLN A 5 2.92 7.26 23.73
N HIS A 6 1.63 6.97 23.90
CA HIS A 6 1.16 5.61 24.14
C HIS A 6 1.51 4.68 22.98
N ASN A 7 1.22 5.09 21.74
CA ASN A 7 1.50 4.27 20.57
C ASN A 7 2.98 3.88 20.51
N VAL A 8 3.87 4.86 20.58
CA VAL A 8 5.32 4.60 20.46
C VAL A 8 5.84 3.79 21.65
N SER A 9 5.44 4.13 22.88
CA SER A 9 5.91 3.42 24.09
C SER A 9 5.47 1.95 24.10
N MET A 10 4.23 1.66 23.66
CA MET A 10 3.71 0.29 23.60
C MET A 10 4.31 -0.52 22.46
N GLN A 11 4.60 0.12 21.34
CA GLN A 11 5.04 -0.57 20.12
C GLN A 11 6.54 -0.51 19.88
N TYR A 12 7.29 0.11 20.77
CA TYR A 12 8.73 0.37 20.62
C TYR A 12 9.56 -0.89 20.33
N ASN A 13 9.21 -2.02 20.94
CA ASN A 13 9.93 -3.28 20.79
C ASN A 13 9.53 -4.11 19.56
N HIS A 14 8.67 -3.58 18.68
CA HIS A 14 8.30 -4.27 17.45
C HIS A 14 9.29 -3.90 16.33
N PRO A 15 10.19 -4.81 15.91
CA PRO A 15 11.23 -4.51 14.92
C PRO A 15 10.67 -4.32 13.49
N SER A 16 9.45 -4.79 13.23
CA SER A 16 8.75 -4.58 11.96
C SER A 16 8.30 -3.12 11.75
N ILE A 17 8.22 -2.32 12.82
CA ILE A 17 7.93 -0.90 12.71
C ILE A 17 9.22 -0.18 12.35
N ILE A 18 9.28 0.38 11.14
CA ILE A 18 10.45 1.06 10.62
C ILE A 18 10.29 2.59 10.54
N VAL A 19 9.06 3.09 10.62
CA VAL A 19 8.71 4.53 10.58
C VAL A 19 7.57 4.80 11.55
N TRP A 20 7.62 5.92 12.26
CA TRP A 20 6.50 6.41 13.07
C TRP A 20 5.69 7.42 12.28
N SER A 21 4.36 7.32 12.33
CA SER A 21 3.43 8.30 11.75
C SER A 21 2.76 9.10 12.86
N LEU A 22 2.69 10.41 12.70
CA LEU A 22 2.04 11.29 13.68
C LEU A 22 0.51 11.27 13.60
N GLY A 23 -0.05 10.90 12.46
CA GLY A 23 -1.49 10.88 12.23
C GLY A 23 -1.85 10.93 10.75
N ASN A 24 -3.12 11.17 10.45
CA ASN A 24 -3.67 11.18 9.11
C ASN A 24 -4.61 12.36 8.88
N GLU A 25 -4.50 13.03 7.73
CA GLU A 25 -5.42 14.04 7.16
C GLU A 25 -5.91 15.12 8.13
N THR A 26 -5.09 15.52 9.07
CA THR A 26 -5.40 16.55 10.03
C THR A 26 -4.47 17.74 9.84
N LYS A 27 -5.00 18.95 9.75
CA LYS A 27 -4.20 20.17 9.56
C LYS A 27 -2.99 20.20 10.50
N ASN A 28 -1.81 20.46 9.92
CA ASN A 28 -0.56 20.55 10.70
C ASN A 28 -0.65 21.68 11.76
N SER A 29 -0.23 21.35 12.96
CA SER A 29 -0.31 22.25 14.11
C SER A 29 0.78 21.96 15.13
N LYS A 30 0.86 22.83 16.15
CA LYS A 30 1.80 22.69 17.27
C LYS A 30 1.74 21.28 17.93
N ASN A 31 0.57 20.65 18.00
CA ASN A 31 0.42 19.34 18.60
C ASN A 31 1.23 18.27 17.87
N PHE A 32 1.34 18.35 16.54
CA PHE A 32 2.15 17.42 15.74
C PHE A 32 3.63 17.73 15.85
N ILE A 33 4.00 19.02 15.96
CA ILE A 33 5.37 19.44 16.22
C ILE A 33 5.85 18.92 17.58
N ASP A 34 5.05 19.08 18.63
CA ASP A 34 5.35 18.58 19.96
C ASP A 34 5.44 17.05 20.01
N ALA A 35 4.55 16.35 19.28
CA ALA A 35 4.60 14.89 19.16
C ALA A 35 5.87 14.42 18.44
N TYR A 36 6.24 15.08 17.34
CA TYR A 36 7.49 14.80 16.63
C TYR A 36 8.71 14.95 17.55
N LYS A 37 8.83 16.10 18.23
CA LYS A 37 9.93 16.38 19.14
C LYS A 37 10.03 15.33 20.25
N TRP A 38 8.90 14.94 20.81
CA TRP A 38 8.87 13.91 21.83
C TRP A 38 9.31 12.55 21.27
N ILE A 39 8.79 12.11 20.12
CA ILE A 39 9.20 10.84 19.51
C ILE A 39 10.70 10.84 19.23
N LYS A 40 11.24 11.90 18.62
CA LYS A 40 12.68 11.99 18.32
C LYS A 40 13.55 12.02 19.59
N SER A 41 13.01 12.46 20.72
CA SER A 41 13.71 12.38 22.01
C SER A 41 13.66 10.97 22.62
N PHE A 42 12.60 10.22 22.36
CA PHE A 42 12.38 8.88 22.89
C PHE A 42 13.00 7.78 21.99
N ASP A 43 12.81 7.89 20.70
CA ASP A 43 13.32 6.95 19.69
C ASP A 43 14.09 7.69 18.58
N GLN A 44 15.40 7.62 18.64
CA GLN A 44 16.30 8.20 17.63
C GLN A 44 16.61 7.22 16.47
N SER A 45 16.19 5.98 16.59
CA SER A 45 16.53 4.93 15.63
C SER A 45 15.62 4.92 14.40
N ARG A 46 14.39 5.46 14.51
CA ARG A 46 13.38 5.44 13.46
C ARG A 46 13.05 6.83 12.96
N PRO A 47 12.82 7.00 11.65
CA PRO A 47 12.28 8.24 11.12
C PRO A 47 10.81 8.42 11.54
N VAL A 48 10.38 9.68 11.51
CA VAL A 48 9.00 10.09 11.78
C VAL A 48 8.44 10.77 10.55
N GLN A 49 7.21 10.44 10.18
CA GLN A 49 6.54 11.05 9.04
C GLN A 49 5.23 11.72 9.44
N TYR A 50 4.86 12.77 8.70
CA TYR A 50 3.54 13.38 8.74
C TYR A 50 3.23 14.06 7.40
N GLU A 51 2.13 13.65 6.73
CA GLU A 51 1.80 14.10 5.39
C GLU A 51 1.51 15.60 5.31
N GLN A 52 0.83 16.16 6.32
CA GLN A 52 0.50 17.59 6.38
C GLN A 52 1.70 18.49 6.74
N ALA A 53 2.85 17.93 7.08
CA ALA A 53 4.08 18.68 7.25
C ALA A 53 4.67 19.14 5.90
N GLY A 54 4.28 18.51 4.80
CA GLY A 54 4.72 18.86 3.47
C GLY A 54 6.22 18.68 3.25
N LYS A 55 6.76 19.41 2.28
CA LYS A 55 8.16 19.28 1.85
C LYS A 55 9.16 19.82 2.85
N THR A 56 8.78 20.83 3.66
CA THR A 56 9.67 21.64 4.47
C THR A 56 9.30 21.73 5.94
N GLY A 57 8.17 21.15 6.35
CA GLY A 57 7.73 21.20 7.76
C GLY A 57 8.76 20.60 8.70
N GLU A 58 8.86 21.17 9.93
CA GLU A 58 9.86 20.74 10.92
C GLU A 58 9.57 19.38 11.58
N ASN A 59 8.35 18.86 11.37
CA ASN A 59 7.86 17.67 12.05
C ASN A 59 7.69 16.45 11.12
N THR A 60 8.59 16.29 10.16
CA THR A 60 8.68 15.10 9.33
C THR A 60 10.11 14.88 8.85
N ASP A 61 10.58 13.65 8.86
CA ASP A 61 11.85 13.23 8.25
C ASP A 61 11.68 12.83 6.78
N ILE A 62 10.46 12.51 6.38
CA ILE A 62 10.09 12.00 5.06
C ILE A 62 9.08 12.97 4.43
N PHE A 63 9.22 13.28 3.16
CA PHE A 63 8.12 13.90 2.41
C PHE A 63 7.13 12.81 1.98
N CYS A 64 5.94 12.83 2.56
CA CYS A 64 4.96 11.77 2.44
C CYS A 64 3.59 12.32 1.96
N PRO A 65 3.49 12.77 0.70
CA PRO A 65 2.21 13.22 0.15
C PRO A 65 1.25 12.06 -0.07
N MET A 66 -0.05 12.40 -0.19
CA MET A 66 -1.08 11.49 -0.67
C MET A 66 -1.33 11.71 -2.16
N TYR A 67 -1.48 10.63 -2.90
CA TYR A 67 -1.98 10.63 -4.29
C TYR A 67 -1.27 11.61 -5.23
N TYR A 68 0.03 11.83 -5.02
CA TYR A 68 0.82 12.59 -5.97
C TYR A 68 0.82 11.89 -7.33
N SER A 69 0.59 12.67 -8.39
CA SER A 69 0.68 12.15 -9.75
C SER A 69 2.11 11.69 -10.07
N VAL A 70 2.25 10.83 -11.07
CA VAL A 70 3.56 10.43 -11.62
C VAL A 70 4.42 11.65 -11.94
N ASN A 71 3.84 12.67 -12.57
CA ASN A 71 4.54 13.91 -12.90
C ASN A 71 4.99 14.70 -11.66
N ASP A 72 4.19 14.74 -10.60
CA ASP A 72 4.55 15.42 -9.35
C ASP A 72 5.68 14.68 -8.64
N CYS A 73 5.63 13.36 -8.63
CA CYS A 73 6.69 12.51 -8.07
C CYS A 73 8.00 12.71 -8.84
N GLU A 74 7.96 12.73 -10.18
CA GLU A 74 9.14 12.98 -10.98
C GLU A 74 9.70 14.39 -10.76
N ARG A 75 8.83 15.41 -10.73
CA ARG A 75 9.24 16.81 -10.47
C ARG A 75 9.92 16.95 -9.12
N TYR A 76 9.35 16.38 -8.06
CA TYR A 76 9.98 16.38 -6.74
C TYR A 76 11.32 15.63 -6.75
N SER A 77 11.39 14.49 -7.40
CA SER A 77 12.59 13.67 -7.45
C SER A 77 13.75 14.33 -8.14
N LYS A 78 13.48 15.15 -9.16
CA LYS A 78 14.48 15.95 -9.90
C LYS A 78 14.91 17.21 -9.16
N ASP A 79 14.07 17.72 -8.27
CA ASP A 79 14.34 18.98 -7.57
C ASP A 79 15.40 18.79 -6.49
N THR A 80 16.56 19.40 -6.69
CA THR A 80 17.69 19.31 -5.76
C THR A 80 17.55 20.21 -4.51
N THR A 81 16.56 21.09 -4.47
CA THR A 81 16.26 21.96 -3.34
C THR A 81 15.79 21.15 -2.13
N TYR A 82 15.05 20.05 -2.38
CA TYR A 82 14.52 19.18 -1.34
C TYR A 82 15.37 17.91 -1.23
N THR A 83 15.76 17.58 -0.01
CA THR A 83 16.66 16.44 0.28
C THR A 83 15.95 15.26 0.93
N ARG A 84 14.72 15.45 1.42
CA ARG A 84 13.97 14.37 2.06
C ARG A 84 13.61 13.27 1.06
N PRO A 85 13.65 11.99 1.47
CA PRO A 85 13.09 10.92 0.66
C PRO A 85 11.59 11.16 0.43
N LEU A 86 11.10 10.79 -0.75
CA LEU A 86 9.69 10.77 -1.09
C LEU A 86 9.15 9.36 -0.88
N ILE A 87 8.17 9.23 0.00
CA ILE A 87 7.37 8.01 0.16
C ILE A 87 5.92 8.46 0.24
N GLN A 88 5.09 8.10 -0.71
CA GLN A 88 3.67 8.45 -0.63
C GLN A 88 3.02 7.68 0.52
N CYS A 89 2.41 8.38 1.48
CA CYS A 89 1.70 7.71 2.57
C CYS A 89 0.44 6.99 2.08
N GLU A 90 -0.10 7.44 0.95
CA GLU A 90 -1.14 6.74 0.19
C GLU A 90 -0.95 7.04 -1.30
N TYR A 91 -1.08 6.01 -2.14
CA TYR A 91 -1.10 6.17 -3.59
C TYR A 91 -1.99 5.08 -4.22
N ASN A 92 -2.27 5.20 -5.53
CA ASN A 92 -2.99 4.21 -6.30
C ASN A 92 -4.34 3.81 -5.66
N HIS A 93 -5.18 4.80 -5.31
CA HIS A 93 -6.51 4.56 -4.75
C HIS A 93 -7.33 3.65 -5.68
N THR A 94 -7.69 2.45 -5.22
CA THR A 94 -8.20 1.37 -6.07
C THR A 94 -9.72 1.17 -6.01
N MET A 95 -10.48 2.20 -5.64
CA MET A 95 -11.95 2.12 -5.62
C MET A 95 -12.52 1.89 -7.02
N GLY A 96 -13.25 0.80 -7.20
CA GLY A 96 -13.78 0.40 -8.50
C GLY A 96 -12.69 0.13 -9.52
N ASN A 97 -12.70 0.85 -10.63
CA ASN A 97 -11.69 0.74 -11.70
C ASN A 97 -10.78 1.96 -11.77
N SER A 98 -10.35 2.48 -10.61
CA SER A 98 -9.56 3.71 -10.52
C SER A 98 -8.06 3.48 -10.33
N GLY A 99 -7.63 2.27 -9.97
CA GLY A 99 -6.22 1.90 -9.84
C GLY A 99 -5.50 1.88 -11.20
N GLY A 100 -4.20 2.17 -11.20
CA GLY A 100 -3.37 2.12 -12.40
C GLY A 100 -2.12 2.98 -12.32
N ASN A 101 -1.38 3.04 -13.43
CA ASN A 101 -0.09 3.72 -13.54
C ASN A 101 1.00 3.18 -12.59
N LEU A 102 0.85 1.98 -12.07
CA LEU A 102 1.84 1.37 -11.18
C LEU A 102 3.20 1.23 -11.87
N ALA A 103 3.20 0.85 -13.14
CA ALA A 103 4.41 0.74 -13.94
C ALA A 103 5.18 2.07 -13.99
N GLU A 104 4.50 3.18 -14.21
CA GLU A 104 5.09 4.52 -14.30
C GLU A 104 5.66 4.97 -12.94
N TYR A 105 4.93 4.75 -11.84
CA TYR A 105 5.45 5.02 -10.49
C TYR A 105 6.70 4.20 -10.21
N TRP A 106 6.70 2.91 -10.50
CA TRP A 106 7.81 2.02 -10.22
C TRP A 106 9.02 2.26 -11.11
N GLN A 107 8.82 2.72 -12.36
CA GLN A 107 9.91 3.22 -13.19
C GLN A 107 10.61 4.41 -12.54
N LEU A 108 9.85 5.34 -11.94
CA LEU A 108 10.43 6.49 -11.23
C LEU A 108 11.13 6.08 -9.94
N ILE A 109 10.54 5.15 -9.16
CA ILE A 109 11.14 4.60 -7.93
C ILE A 109 12.51 3.97 -8.24
N ARG A 110 12.58 3.16 -9.29
CA ARG A 110 13.85 2.55 -9.75
C ARG A 110 14.85 3.55 -10.29
N LYS A 111 14.37 4.66 -10.88
CA LYS A 111 15.20 5.69 -11.50
C LYS A 111 15.78 6.71 -10.52
N TYR A 112 14.99 7.11 -9.54
CA TYR A 112 15.32 8.20 -8.64
C TYR A 112 15.48 7.72 -7.19
N PRO A 113 16.71 7.66 -6.64
CA PRO A 113 16.93 7.19 -5.26
C PRO A 113 16.14 7.97 -4.20
N LYS A 114 15.74 9.20 -4.51
CA LYS A 114 14.91 10.02 -3.62
C LYS A 114 13.47 9.51 -3.51
N PHE A 115 12.93 8.90 -4.55
CA PHE A 115 11.59 8.33 -4.56
C PHE A 115 11.67 6.85 -4.14
N GLN A 116 11.28 6.55 -2.92
CA GLN A 116 11.50 5.25 -2.29
C GLN A 116 10.25 4.36 -2.23
N GLY A 117 9.10 4.84 -2.70
CA GLY A 117 7.90 4.04 -2.78
C GLY A 117 6.63 4.74 -2.32
N GLY A 118 5.63 3.94 -2.03
CA GLY A 118 4.33 4.38 -1.52
C GLY A 118 3.56 3.23 -0.90
N PHE A 119 2.50 3.56 -0.17
CA PHE A 119 1.56 2.61 0.40
C PHE A 119 0.28 2.64 -0.42
N ASP A 120 -0.09 1.49 -0.95
CA ASP A 120 -1.31 1.36 -1.77
C ASP A 120 -2.56 1.55 -0.89
N TRP A 121 -3.52 2.32 -1.34
CA TRP A 121 -4.79 2.50 -0.64
C TRP A 121 -5.92 1.79 -1.40
N ASP A 122 -6.37 0.62 -0.88
CA ASP A 122 -5.74 -0.04 0.25
C ASP A 122 -5.55 -1.55 -0.03
N PHE A 123 -5.27 -2.34 0.98
CA PHE A 123 -4.96 -3.76 0.76
C PHE A 123 -6.21 -4.61 0.63
N VAL A 124 -7.19 -4.44 1.53
CA VAL A 124 -8.42 -5.26 1.58
C VAL A 124 -9.63 -4.37 1.56
N ASP A 125 -10.56 -4.61 0.65
CA ASP A 125 -11.89 -3.99 0.72
C ASP A 125 -12.47 -4.13 2.12
N GLN A 126 -12.88 -3.01 2.72
CA GLN A 126 -13.40 -2.97 4.08
C GLN A 126 -14.90 -3.28 4.13
N GLY A 127 -15.42 -3.89 3.07
CA GLY A 127 -16.78 -4.41 2.99
C GLY A 127 -16.96 -5.66 3.87
N LEU A 128 -18.21 -5.98 4.12
CA LEU A 128 -18.64 -7.18 4.83
C LEU A 128 -19.33 -8.14 3.87
N HIS A 129 -19.45 -9.38 4.29
CA HIS A 129 -20.11 -10.42 3.54
C HIS A 129 -21.46 -10.76 4.17
N ARG A 130 -22.51 -10.90 3.36
CA ARG A 130 -23.84 -11.24 3.84
C ARG A 130 -24.51 -12.27 2.92
N LYS A 131 -25.28 -13.19 3.50
CA LYS A 131 -26.14 -14.09 2.73
C LYS A 131 -27.33 -13.35 2.13
N LEU A 132 -27.67 -13.63 0.88
CA LEU A 132 -28.77 -12.98 0.18
C LEU A 132 -30.15 -13.29 0.76
N ASP A 133 -30.32 -14.45 1.42
CA ASP A 133 -31.56 -14.87 2.07
C ASP A 133 -31.74 -14.27 3.47
N TYR A 134 -30.81 -13.40 3.89
CA TYR A 134 -30.86 -12.70 5.15
C TYR A 134 -32.08 -11.80 5.21
N LYS A 135 -33.17 -12.30 5.80
CA LYS A 135 -34.39 -11.55 6.06
C LYS A 135 -34.13 -10.53 7.13
N ALA A 136 -33.64 -9.45 6.68
CA ALA A 136 -33.50 -8.14 7.27
C ALA A 136 -33.98 -7.93 8.72
N ASN A 137 -33.25 -8.40 9.68
CA ASN A 137 -32.94 -7.52 10.81
C ASN A 137 -31.49 -7.04 10.58
N ARG A 138 -31.33 -5.88 9.96
CA ARG A 138 -30.11 -5.31 9.42
C ARG A 138 -29.04 -4.95 10.46
N THR A 139 -29.00 -5.60 11.60
CA THR A 139 -28.22 -5.18 12.76
C THR A 139 -27.10 -6.14 13.16
N VAL A 140 -26.96 -7.30 12.52
CA VAL A 140 -25.91 -8.25 12.89
C VAL A 140 -25.12 -8.65 11.65
N ALA A 141 -23.87 -8.18 11.58
CA ALA A 141 -22.90 -8.74 10.64
C ALA A 141 -22.63 -10.20 11.00
N ASP A 142 -22.79 -11.08 10.04
CA ASP A 142 -22.41 -12.49 10.18
C ASP A 142 -20.90 -12.62 10.03
N TYR A 143 -20.17 -12.50 11.15
CA TYR A 143 -18.71 -12.55 11.18
C TYR A 143 -18.15 -13.95 10.88
N ASP A 144 -18.97 -14.99 10.95
CA ASP A 144 -18.53 -16.36 10.66
C ASP A 144 -18.34 -16.61 9.15
N SER A 145 -18.80 -15.71 8.31
CA SER A 145 -18.73 -15.86 6.85
C SER A 145 -17.37 -15.48 6.23
N ILE A 146 -16.43 -14.95 6.99
CA ILE A 146 -15.10 -14.52 6.47
C ILE A 146 -14.32 -15.70 5.86
N THR A 147 -14.62 -16.93 6.26
CA THR A 147 -13.98 -18.15 5.77
C THR A 147 -14.92 -19.07 4.97
N ALA A 148 -16.17 -18.69 4.80
CA ALA A 148 -17.15 -19.52 4.11
C ALA A 148 -16.86 -19.57 2.61
N ASN A 149 -17.01 -20.75 2.04
CA ASN A 149 -17.02 -20.93 0.58
C ASN A 149 -18.03 -19.98 -0.05
N TRP A 150 -17.55 -19.15 -0.97
CA TRP A 150 -18.38 -18.24 -1.74
C TRP A 150 -19.49 -19.01 -2.44
N SER A 151 -20.71 -18.73 -2.08
CA SER A 151 -21.87 -19.24 -2.77
C SER A 151 -22.51 -18.11 -3.58
N LYS A 152 -23.33 -18.46 -4.57
CA LYS A 152 -24.14 -17.50 -5.32
C LYS A 152 -25.13 -16.74 -4.44
N ASP A 153 -25.27 -17.14 -3.19
CA ASP A 153 -26.24 -16.63 -2.24
C ASP A 153 -25.63 -15.59 -1.26
N THR A 154 -24.50 -15.01 -1.64
CA THR A 154 -23.82 -14.00 -0.82
C THR A 154 -23.59 -12.72 -1.61
N GLU A 155 -23.55 -11.59 -0.92
CA GLU A 155 -23.24 -10.26 -1.46
C GLU A 155 -22.27 -9.50 -0.57
N TYR A 156 -21.59 -8.52 -1.13
CA TYR A 156 -20.81 -7.54 -0.36
C TYR A 156 -21.72 -6.45 0.18
N THR A 157 -21.45 -6.00 1.38
CA THR A 157 -22.21 -4.97 2.08
C THR A 157 -21.30 -4.01 2.82
N TYR A 158 -21.79 -2.83 3.13
CA TYR A 158 -21.12 -1.80 3.93
C TYR A 158 -22.13 -1.08 4.83
N GLY A 159 -21.68 -0.10 5.64
CA GLY A 159 -22.46 0.51 6.70
C GLY A 159 -23.90 0.91 6.34
N GLY A 160 -24.13 1.55 5.18
CA GLY A 160 -25.47 1.95 4.72
C GLY A 160 -26.43 0.80 4.44
N ASP A 161 -25.96 -0.43 4.33
CA ASP A 161 -26.82 -1.62 4.15
C ASP A 161 -27.42 -2.12 5.47
N TYR A 162 -26.91 -1.67 6.60
CA TYR A 162 -27.31 -2.12 7.93
C TYR A 162 -28.23 -1.16 8.66
N ASN A 163 -28.21 0.12 8.30
CA ASN A 163 -29.15 1.10 8.79
C ASN A 163 -29.30 2.28 7.80
N ASN A 164 -30.33 3.11 7.99
CA ASN A 164 -30.61 4.26 7.13
C ASN A 164 -30.66 5.58 7.91
N TYR A 165 -30.22 5.61 9.14
CA TYR A 165 -30.21 6.79 10.02
C TYR A 165 -28.83 7.35 10.29
N ASP A 166 -27.77 6.54 10.16
CA ASP A 166 -26.38 7.00 10.23
C ASP A 166 -25.88 7.43 8.85
N PRO A 167 -25.00 8.42 8.76
CA PRO A 167 -24.33 8.79 7.53
C PRO A 167 -23.54 7.60 6.95
N SER A 168 -23.54 7.47 5.64
CA SER A 168 -22.75 6.46 4.93
C SER A 168 -22.10 7.07 3.70
N ASP A 169 -20.83 6.81 3.51
CA ASP A 169 -20.10 7.15 2.29
C ASP A 169 -20.24 6.09 1.19
N ASN A 170 -21.25 5.24 1.29
CA ASN A 170 -21.54 4.16 0.36
C ASN A 170 -20.35 3.20 0.20
N ASN A 171 -19.95 2.90 -1.04
CA ASN A 171 -18.86 1.99 -1.33
C ASN A 171 -17.46 2.61 -1.22
N PHE A 172 -17.31 3.76 -0.56
CA PHE A 172 -16.03 4.45 -0.44
C PHE A 172 -14.97 3.64 0.33
N ASN A 173 -15.37 2.65 1.08
CA ASN A 173 -14.50 1.70 1.77
C ASN A 173 -14.16 0.44 0.93
N CYS A 174 -14.60 0.37 -0.33
CA CYS A 174 -14.31 -0.73 -1.26
C CYS A 174 -13.21 -0.29 -2.25
N ASN A 175 -11.99 -0.20 -1.75
CA ASN A 175 -10.81 0.29 -2.46
C ASN A 175 -9.60 -0.62 -2.29
N GLY A 176 -9.84 -1.89 -1.96
CA GLY A 176 -8.81 -2.88 -1.72
C GLY A 176 -8.23 -3.50 -3.00
N ILE A 177 -6.97 -3.89 -2.92
CA ILE A 177 -6.29 -4.73 -3.92
C ILE A 177 -6.95 -6.11 -3.97
N ILE A 178 -7.51 -6.54 -2.85
CA ILE A 178 -8.26 -7.78 -2.71
C ILE A 178 -9.64 -7.52 -2.10
N GLY A 179 -10.60 -8.35 -2.44
CA GLY A 179 -11.94 -8.29 -1.87
C GLY A 179 -12.01 -8.66 -0.40
N PRO A 180 -13.16 -8.43 0.27
CA PRO A 180 -13.37 -8.82 1.67
C PRO A 180 -13.18 -10.31 1.91
N ASP A 181 -13.41 -11.12 0.88
CA ASP A 181 -13.22 -12.58 0.85
C ASP A 181 -11.80 -13.02 0.52
N ARG A 182 -10.89 -12.07 0.34
CA ARG A 182 -9.51 -12.30 -0.05
C ARG A 182 -9.32 -12.76 -1.51
N GLN A 183 -10.36 -12.67 -2.35
CA GLN A 183 -10.20 -12.85 -3.79
C GLN A 183 -9.44 -11.66 -4.39
N LEU A 184 -8.60 -11.95 -5.39
CA LEU A 184 -7.81 -10.91 -6.05
C LEU A 184 -8.70 -10.03 -6.93
N ASN A 185 -8.62 -8.73 -6.74
CA ASN A 185 -9.15 -7.77 -7.70
C ASN A 185 -8.22 -7.68 -8.92
N PRO A 186 -8.70 -7.24 -10.09
CA PRO A 186 -7.89 -7.22 -11.32
C PRO A 186 -6.54 -6.50 -11.19
N HIS A 187 -6.47 -5.40 -10.45
CA HIS A 187 -5.25 -4.62 -10.25
C HIS A 187 -4.22 -5.30 -9.33
N ALA A 188 -4.61 -6.33 -8.58
CA ALA A 188 -3.67 -7.13 -7.79
C ALA A 188 -2.59 -7.80 -8.64
N TYR A 189 -2.91 -8.17 -9.87
CA TYR A 189 -1.96 -8.79 -10.79
C TYR A 189 -0.90 -7.81 -11.29
N GLU A 190 -1.29 -6.57 -11.61
CA GLU A 190 -0.33 -5.52 -11.96
C GLU A 190 0.57 -5.18 -10.76
N LEU A 191 -0.03 -5.04 -9.57
CA LEU A 191 0.73 -4.77 -8.35
C LEU A 191 1.77 -5.88 -8.10
N ALA A 192 1.35 -7.16 -8.16
CA ALA A 192 2.25 -8.29 -7.96
C ALA A 192 3.40 -8.29 -8.99
N TYR A 193 3.11 -7.91 -10.24
CA TYR A 193 4.12 -7.80 -11.28
C TYR A 193 5.11 -6.66 -11.00
N GLN A 194 4.64 -5.49 -10.56
CA GLN A 194 5.51 -4.35 -10.28
C GLN A 194 6.32 -4.52 -8.98
N TYR A 195 5.79 -5.27 -8.01
CA TYR A 195 6.42 -5.50 -6.69
C TYR A 195 7.35 -6.71 -6.66
N GLN A 196 7.55 -7.40 -7.79
CA GLN A 196 8.49 -8.53 -7.83
C GLN A 196 9.93 -8.04 -7.64
N ASP A 197 10.70 -8.77 -6.87
CA ASP A 197 12.11 -8.47 -6.61
C ASP A 197 13.06 -9.19 -7.57
N ILE A 198 12.56 -10.15 -8.35
CA ILE A 198 13.36 -10.93 -9.29
C ILE A 198 12.82 -10.72 -10.70
N TRP A 199 13.65 -10.13 -11.56
CA TRP A 199 13.30 -9.84 -12.94
C TRP A 199 14.04 -10.77 -13.88
N VAL A 200 13.32 -11.34 -14.84
CA VAL A 200 13.91 -12.16 -15.91
C VAL A 200 13.65 -11.48 -17.24
N ASN A 201 14.73 -11.01 -17.87
CA ASN A 201 14.66 -10.27 -19.12
C ASN A 201 15.41 -11.03 -20.23
N PRO A 202 14.86 -11.08 -21.46
CA PRO A 202 15.56 -11.68 -22.60
C PRO A 202 16.77 -10.82 -22.99
N ILE A 203 17.90 -11.48 -23.29
CA ILE A 203 19.06 -10.85 -23.97
C ILE A 203 19.10 -11.31 -25.43
N ASP A 204 19.12 -12.63 -25.63
CA ASP A 204 19.10 -13.27 -26.94
C ASP A 204 18.44 -14.64 -26.79
N LEU A 205 17.13 -14.66 -27.06
CA LEU A 205 16.34 -15.89 -26.92
C LEU A 205 16.74 -16.98 -27.89
N MET A 206 17.24 -16.60 -29.07
CA MET A 206 17.70 -17.61 -30.08
C MET A 206 18.94 -18.37 -29.61
N SER A 207 19.78 -17.73 -28.83
CA SER A 207 20.96 -18.38 -28.19
C SER A 207 20.69 -18.84 -26.76
N GLY A 208 19.44 -18.76 -26.28
CA GLY A 208 19.06 -19.16 -24.93
C GLY A 208 19.61 -18.26 -23.83
N LYS A 209 19.90 -16.98 -24.13
CA LYS A 209 20.46 -16.05 -23.15
C LYS A 209 19.37 -15.17 -22.54
N ILE A 210 19.32 -15.19 -21.22
CA ILE A 210 18.46 -14.33 -20.40
C ILE A 210 19.29 -13.62 -19.32
N ASN A 211 18.80 -12.49 -18.85
CA ASN A 211 19.33 -11.80 -17.68
C ASN A 211 18.39 -11.98 -16.49
N VAL A 212 18.92 -12.42 -15.36
CA VAL A 212 18.21 -12.45 -14.09
C VAL A 212 18.73 -11.30 -13.24
N HIS A 213 17.86 -10.36 -12.93
CA HIS A 213 18.17 -9.19 -12.11
C HIS A 213 17.53 -9.33 -10.73
N ASN A 214 18.33 -9.14 -9.68
CA ASN A 214 17.92 -9.20 -8.28
C ASN A 214 17.74 -7.78 -7.76
N GLU A 215 16.50 -7.40 -7.40
CA GLU A 215 16.17 -6.12 -6.77
C GLU A 215 16.09 -6.19 -5.22
N TYR A 216 16.28 -7.36 -4.61
CA TYR A 216 16.34 -7.44 -3.15
C TYR A 216 17.50 -6.62 -2.58
N PHE A 217 17.23 -5.83 -1.54
CA PHE A 217 18.24 -5.01 -0.87
C PHE A 217 19.16 -5.83 0.06
N PHE A 218 18.66 -6.90 0.66
CA PHE A 218 19.33 -7.64 1.74
C PHE A 218 19.40 -9.14 1.50
N ARG A 219 19.11 -9.61 0.28
CA ARG A 219 19.04 -11.03 -0.05
C ARG A 219 19.68 -11.30 -1.41
N ASP A 220 20.49 -12.32 -1.49
CA ASP A 220 20.93 -12.90 -2.76
C ASP A 220 19.95 -13.99 -3.24
N LEU A 221 20.22 -14.56 -4.40
CA LEU A 221 19.38 -15.61 -4.98
C LEU A 221 19.91 -17.03 -4.74
N SER A 222 20.88 -17.24 -3.84
CA SER A 222 21.49 -18.53 -3.58
C SER A 222 20.50 -19.62 -3.12
N ASN A 223 19.40 -19.19 -2.47
CA ASN A 223 18.36 -20.09 -1.98
C ASN A 223 17.19 -20.26 -2.98
N TYR A 224 17.30 -19.68 -4.18
CA TYR A 224 16.27 -19.78 -5.21
C TYR A 224 16.65 -20.82 -6.26
N LYS A 225 15.66 -21.51 -6.80
CA LYS A 225 15.81 -22.40 -7.93
C LYS A 225 15.04 -21.84 -9.12
N MET A 226 15.75 -21.61 -10.22
CA MET A 226 15.11 -21.25 -11.48
C MET A 226 14.52 -22.47 -12.14
N VAL A 227 13.25 -22.41 -12.50
CA VAL A 227 12.56 -23.41 -13.32
C VAL A 227 12.05 -22.70 -14.58
N TRP A 228 12.28 -23.32 -15.73
CA TRP A 228 11.82 -22.77 -17.02
C TRP A 228 11.19 -23.85 -17.88
N THR A 229 10.33 -23.45 -18.79
CA THR A 229 9.68 -24.33 -19.76
C THR A 229 9.67 -23.64 -21.11
N LEU A 230 10.10 -24.35 -22.13
CA LEU A 230 9.93 -23.88 -23.50
C LEU A 230 8.53 -24.24 -23.99
N ILE A 231 7.82 -23.25 -24.50
CA ILE A 231 6.47 -23.43 -25.03
C ILE A 231 6.48 -23.05 -26.51
N ASN A 232 6.00 -23.95 -27.35
CA ASN A 232 5.77 -23.69 -28.78
C ASN A 232 4.30 -23.88 -29.08
N ASP A 233 3.64 -22.85 -29.63
CA ASP A 233 2.20 -22.84 -29.96
C ASP A 233 1.33 -23.30 -28.77
N GLY A 234 1.62 -22.82 -27.57
CA GLY A 234 0.89 -23.14 -26.35
C GLY A 234 1.18 -24.53 -25.75
N LYS A 235 2.11 -25.30 -26.30
CA LYS A 235 2.47 -26.63 -25.80
C LYS A 235 3.92 -26.64 -25.30
N PRO A 236 4.17 -27.27 -24.15
CA PRO A 236 5.55 -27.54 -23.71
C PRO A 236 6.30 -28.40 -24.74
N VAL A 237 7.55 -28.05 -24.96
CA VAL A 237 8.47 -28.77 -25.89
C VAL A 237 9.54 -29.48 -25.09
#